data_097003ee845487125625592519fe3fa4
#
_entry.id   097003ee845487125625592519fe3fa4
#
_cell.length_a   1.000
_cell.length_b   1.000
_cell.length_c   1.000
_cell.angle_alpha   90.00
_cell.angle_beta   90.00
_cell.angle_gamma   90.00
#
_symmetry.space_group_name_H-M   'P 1'
#
loop_
_entity.id
_entity.type
_entity.pdbx_description
1 polymer ?
#
loop_
_entity_poly.entity_id
_entity_poly.type
_entity_poly.pdbx_seq_one_letter_code
_entity_poly.pdbx_strand_id
1 'polypeptide(L)'
;MIELTTQDIRLAGRLLPVPFCLAGRSGKGRCRITIEKVLRILPGKRLVARATTEDGVNILIKLYLGRSAKRYALREVRGTTLIHNASIPTPRLLWQGETDTNTGNLLAFEFLEDAVSLQTDWQHTMSRSDHLEILREAMSMLAQMHARGVVQRDIHLGNFLRAGNQLYMIDGGHVERHRYGPLSSGDSIANLAEFFAQFFPRYDSLIPLVFPEYLKARSRQARESELARLDSALSRCREVRKRGYLRKTLRDCTQFECETTFRRFLVCVRDSLNRDMMELLDHPDYWMDRGEALKRGGSATIVRVQLGHHDLVVKRYNLKGPLHRLKRALGPSRARRSWVNAWRMEFLGIPSVKPIAMIEEKLGPFRGRAYFVSEYVAGRDALATIKTSHQPDDQMAAISSLLQDLSDSRISHGDMKATNFMMSATGPVIMDLDAMREHRDAISFRRAFRRDLKRFMENWRDRPELANQFRGLLADLDA
;
A
#
# COMPACT_ATOMS: atom_id res chain seq x y z
N MET A 1 17.84 34.36 4.85
CA MET A 1 16.87 33.25 4.77
C MET A 1 15.78 33.65 3.82
N ILE A 2 15.36 32.77 2.88
CA ILE A 2 14.38 33.08 1.85
C ILE A 2 12.99 33.15 2.51
N GLU A 3 12.19 34.17 2.18
CA GLU A 3 10.79 34.24 2.60
C GLU A 3 9.90 33.77 1.45
N LEU A 4 9.03 32.78 1.73
CA LEU A 4 8.12 32.23 0.74
C LEU A 4 6.67 32.61 1.04
N THR A 5 5.95 32.98 -0.01
CA THR A 5 4.50 33.17 0.02
C THR A 5 3.78 31.83 -0.16
N THR A 6 2.48 31.81 0.14
CA THR A 6 1.63 30.64 -0.16
C THR A 6 1.59 30.30 -1.65
N GLN A 7 1.77 31.28 -2.52
CA GLN A 7 1.82 31.08 -3.97
C GLN A 7 3.12 30.36 -4.37
N ASP A 8 4.25 30.77 -3.80
CA ASP A 8 5.55 30.11 -4.03
C ASP A 8 5.49 28.64 -3.58
N ILE A 9 4.93 28.37 -2.40
CA ILE A 9 4.75 27.00 -1.88
C ILE A 9 3.84 26.17 -2.80
N ARG A 10 2.82 26.75 -3.41
CA ARG A 10 1.94 26.06 -4.36
C ARG A 10 2.65 25.73 -5.67
N LEU A 11 3.48 26.66 -6.18
CA LEU A 11 4.21 26.52 -7.44
C LEU A 11 5.39 25.55 -7.31
N ALA A 12 6.12 25.60 -6.19
CA ALA A 12 7.25 24.71 -5.92
C ALA A 12 6.86 23.22 -5.83
N GLY A 13 5.58 22.93 -5.62
CA GLY A 13 5.09 21.55 -5.57
C GLY A 13 5.73 20.74 -4.46
N ARG A 14 6.59 19.76 -4.80
CA ARG A 14 7.34 18.92 -3.84
C ARG A 14 8.76 19.42 -3.59
N LEU A 15 9.25 20.35 -4.37
CA LEU A 15 10.64 20.85 -4.35
C LEU A 15 10.73 22.19 -3.59
N LEU A 16 10.41 22.16 -2.30
CA LEU A 16 10.52 23.35 -1.44
C LEU A 16 11.96 23.47 -0.91
N PRO A 17 12.61 24.63 -1.10
CA PRO A 17 13.88 24.89 -0.47
C PRO A 17 13.68 25.03 1.05
N VAL A 18 14.42 24.31 1.85
CA VAL A 18 14.44 24.45 3.31
C VAL A 18 15.88 24.78 3.75
N PRO A 19 16.05 25.66 4.75
CA PRO A 19 15.04 26.39 5.52
C PRO A 19 14.48 27.62 4.79
N PHE A 20 13.22 27.97 5.08
CA PHE A 20 12.60 29.22 4.61
C PHE A 20 11.67 29.85 5.66
N CYS A 21 11.43 31.16 5.53
CA CYS A 21 10.49 31.86 6.41
C CYS A 21 9.10 31.92 5.80
N LEU A 22 8.10 31.83 6.67
CA LEU A 22 6.69 32.03 6.36
C LEU A 22 6.09 33.06 7.31
N ALA A 23 5.50 34.12 6.76
CA ALA A 23 4.79 35.12 7.53
C ALA A 23 3.31 34.77 7.67
N GLY A 24 2.75 35.05 8.86
CA GLY A 24 1.35 34.80 9.17
C GLY A 24 0.82 35.70 10.27
N ARG A 25 -0.48 35.57 10.54
CA ARG A 25 -1.18 36.27 11.62
C ARG A 25 -1.90 35.28 12.51
N SER A 26 -1.65 35.37 13.79
CA SER A 26 -2.38 34.64 14.84
C SER A 26 -3.27 35.62 15.60
N GLY A 27 -4.09 35.11 16.52
CA GLY A 27 -4.86 35.95 17.45
C GLY A 27 -4.00 36.88 18.35
N LYS A 28 -2.70 36.62 18.42
CA LYS A 28 -1.71 37.42 19.18
C LYS A 28 -0.98 38.46 18.30
N GLY A 29 -1.29 38.55 17.01
CA GLY A 29 -0.65 39.48 16.07
C GLY A 29 0.09 38.78 14.94
N ARG A 30 0.99 39.50 14.26
CA ARG A 30 1.88 38.95 13.24
C ARG A 30 2.86 37.96 13.85
N CYS A 31 3.12 36.88 13.14
CA CYS A 31 4.12 35.87 13.52
C CYS A 31 4.96 35.52 12.28
N ARG A 32 6.25 35.34 12.51
CA ARG A 32 7.19 34.81 11.52
C ARG A 32 7.67 33.44 11.99
N ILE A 33 7.65 32.49 11.06
CA ILE A 33 7.94 31.10 11.36
C ILE A 33 9.05 30.65 10.41
N THR A 34 10.08 30.03 10.93
CA THR A 34 11.11 29.37 10.14
C THR A 34 10.77 27.92 9.94
N ILE A 35 10.50 27.52 8.72
CA ILE A 35 10.29 26.10 8.33
C ILE A 35 11.67 25.47 8.16
N GLU A 36 11.98 24.49 9.00
CA GLU A 36 13.29 23.82 9.03
C GLU A 36 13.27 22.50 8.24
N LYS A 37 12.17 21.75 8.35
CA LYS A 37 12.04 20.45 7.71
C LYS A 37 10.60 20.19 7.28
N VAL A 38 10.42 19.86 6.01
CA VAL A 38 9.13 19.40 5.50
C VAL A 38 8.96 17.93 5.87
N LEU A 39 7.91 17.60 6.63
CA LEU A 39 7.57 16.24 7.04
C LEU A 39 6.60 15.60 6.05
N ARG A 40 5.65 16.38 5.53
CA ARG A 40 4.69 15.90 4.54
C ARG A 40 4.20 17.06 3.67
N ILE A 41 4.11 16.83 2.37
CA ILE A 41 3.53 17.78 1.44
C ILE A 41 2.48 17.12 0.56
N LEU A 42 1.33 17.77 0.44
CA LEU A 42 0.32 17.49 -0.55
C LEU A 42 0.23 18.75 -1.44
N PRO A 43 0.82 18.73 -2.65
CA PRO A 43 0.99 19.91 -3.48
C PRO A 43 -0.29 20.71 -3.64
N GLY A 44 -0.22 22.02 -3.43
CA GLY A 44 -1.34 22.93 -3.54
C GLY A 44 -2.48 22.79 -2.51
N LYS A 45 -2.35 21.88 -1.52
CA LYS A 45 -3.39 21.59 -0.52
C LYS A 45 -2.93 21.67 0.91
N ARG A 46 -1.83 21.00 1.27
CA ARG A 46 -1.36 20.91 2.66
C ARG A 46 0.15 20.73 2.74
N LEU A 47 0.77 21.45 3.68
CA LEU A 47 2.14 21.26 4.12
C LEU A 47 2.13 20.95 5.62
N VAL A 48 2.91 19.95 6.05
CA VAL A 48 3.21 19.64 7.45
C VAL A 48 4.73 19.75 7.62
N ALA A 49 5.17 20.53 8.58
CA ALA A 49 6.60 20.81 8.75
C ALA A 49 6.97 20.99 10.21
N ARG A 50 8.22 20.66 10.54
CA ARG A 50 8.90 21.16 11.75
C ARG A 50 9.29 22.62 11.48
N ALA A 51 9.03 23.46 12.44
CA ALA A 51 9.30 24.89 12.34
C ALA A 51 9.75 25.46 13.69
N THR A 52 10.40 26.61 13.66
CA THR A 52 10.82 27.36 14.84
C THR A 52 10.16 28.74 14.82
N THR A 53 9.62 29.14 15.96
CA THR A 53 9.10 30.51 16.17
C THR A 53 10.23 31.51 16.34
N GLU A 54 9.91 32.83 16.32
CA GLU A 54 10.89 33.89 16.60
C GLU A 54 11.54 33.76 17.99
N ASP A 55 10.81 33.21 18.94
CA ASP A 55 11.28 32.96 20.32
C ASP A 55 12.10 31.65 20.43
N GLY A 56 12.43 30.99 19.31
CA GLY A 56 13.24 29.76 19.29
C GLY A 56 12.49 28.48 19.70
N VAL A 57 11.16 28.52 19.78
CA VAL A 57 10.36 27.31 20.18
C VAL A 57 10.11 26.42 18.99
N ASN A 58 10.41 25.14 19.12
CA ASN A 58 10.08 24.13 18.13
C ASN A 58 8.57 23.84 18.11
N ILE A 59 7.99 23.89 16.91
CA ILE A 59 6.56 23.65 16.69
C ILE A 59 6.32 22.77 15.47
N LEU A 60 5.19 22.07 15.46
CA LEU A 60 4.66 21.43 14.25
C LEU A 60 3.69 22.37 13.58
N ILE A 61 3.94 22.74 12.33
CA ILE A 61 3.04 23.55 11.53
C ILE A 61 2.26 22.66 10.56
N LYS A 62 0.94 22.83 10.52
CA LYS A 62 0.06 22.36 9.44
C LYS A 62 -0.47 23.58 8.69
N LEU A 63 0.00 23.77 7.45
CA LEU A 63 -0.47 24.81 6.54
C LEU A 63 -1.46 24.19 5.56
N TYR A 64 -2.67 24.73 5.53
CA TYR A 64 -3.72 24.35 4.57
C TYR A 64 -3.83 25.42 3.49
N LEU A 65 -3.93 25.00 2.22
CA LEU A 65 -3.92 25.85 1.03
C LEU A 65 -5.17 25.61 0.16
N GLY A 66 -5.53 26.60 -0.65
CA GLY A 66 -6.62 26.54 -1.62
C GLY A 66 -8.00 26.79 -1.02
N ARG A 67 -9.05 26.68 -1.87
CA ARG A 67 -10.44 27.07 -1.53
C ARG A 67 -11.04 26.38 -0.29
N SER A 68 -10.57 25.19 0.05
CA SER A 68 -11.06 24.42 1.18
C SER A 68 -10.17 24.52 2.43
N ALA A 69 -9.14 25.36 2.42
CA ALA A 69 -8.15 25.47 3.49
C ALA A 69 -8.79 25.67 4.87
N LYS A 70 -9.65 26.67 4.98
CA LYS A 70 -10.36 27.02 6.23
C LYS A 70 -11.21 25.85 6.75
N ARG A 71 -11.93 25.17 5.86
CA ARG A 71 -12.77 24.01 6.25
C ARG A 71 -11.92 22.86 6.80
N TYR A 72 -10.77 22.57 6.18
CA TYR A 72 -9.87 21.51 6.66
C TYR A 72 -9.18 21.89 7.97
N ALA A 73 -8.73 23.15 8.10
CA ALA A 73 -8.15 23.64 9.35
C ALA A 73 -9.15 23.58 10.51
N LEU A 74 -10.39 24.06 10.32
CA LEU A 74 -11.43 23.98 11.33
C LEU A 74 -11.79 22.54 11.72
N ARG A 75 -11.79 21.63 10.74
CA ARG A 75 -12.05 20.21 11.01
C ARG A 75 -10.94 19.58 11.86
N GLU A 76 -9.68 19.92 11.56
CA GLU A 76 -8.52 19.50 12.34
C GLU A 76 -8.60 20.01 13.78
N VAL A 77 -8.90 21.30 13.97
CA VAL A 77 -9.06 21.91 15.30
C VAL A 77 -10.17 21.21 16.09
N ARG A 78 -11.35 21.02 15.48
CA ARG A 78 -12.47 20.35 16.14
C ARG A 78 -12.10 18.94 16.59
N GLY A 79 -11.47 18.15 15.73
CA GLY A 79 -11.11 16.78 16.05
C GLY A 79 -10.01 16.72 17.11
N THR A 80 -8.98 17.57 17.06
CA THR A 80 -7.96 17.65 18.12
C THR A 80 -8.58 18.05 19.45
N THR A 81 -9.50 19.01 19.47
CA THR A 81 -10.23 19.40 20.67
C THR A 81 -11.07 18.24 21.24
N LEU A 82 -11.71 17.43 20.37
CA LEU A 82 -12.45 16.25 20.81
C LEU A 82 -11.55 15.20 21.47
N ILE A 83 -10.37 14.95 20.89
CA ILE A 83 -9.36 14.03 21.46
C ILE A 83 -8.92 14.55 22.84
N HIS A 84 -8.54 15.83 22.90
CA HIS A 84 -8.08 16.47 24.14
C HIS A 84 -9.17 16.45 25.25
N ASN A 85 -10.39 16.84 24.93
CA ASN A 85 -11.51 16.84 25.88
C ASN A 85 -11.92 15.43 26.35
N ALA A 86 -11.57 14.42 25.55
CA ALA A 86 -11.71 13.02 25.94
C ALA A 86 -10.53 12.52 26.80
N SER A 87 -9.61 13.39 27.20
CA SER A 87 -8.38 13.01 27.94
C SER A 87 -7.56 11.92 27.24
N ILE A 88 -7.55 11.93 25.91
CA ILE A 88 -6.67 11.13 25.09
C ILE A 88 -5.41 11.95 24.80
N PRO A 89 -4.21 11.41 25.00
CA PRO A 89 -2.96 12.13 24.68
C PRO A 89 -2.93 12.54 23.20
N THR A 90 -2.73 13.83 22.94
CA THR A 90 -2.62 14.44 21.62
C THR A 90 -1.75 15.69 21.71
N PRO A 91 -0.91 16.02 20.73
CA PRO A 91 -0.15 17.25 20.72
C PRO A 91 -1.06 18.47 20.90
N ARG A 92 -0.68 19.37 21.79
CA ARG A 92 -1.48 20.57 22.08
C ARG A 92 -1.53 21.49 20.86
N LEU A 93 -2.71 22.00 20.54
CA LEU A 93 -2.85 23.11 19.61
C LEU A 93 -2.40 24.39 20.32
N LEU A 94 -1.30 24.99 19.89
CA LEU A 94 -0.71 26.18 20.52
C LEU A 94 -1.43 27.45 20.03
N TRP A 95 -1.66 27.55 18.72
CA TRP A 95 -2.41 28.62 18.11
C TRP A 95 -2.90 28.27 16.70
N GLN A 96 -3.83 29.06 16.21
CA GLN A 96 -4.35 29.03 14.85
C GLN A 96 -4.25 30.42 14.22
N GLY A 97 -4.06 30.47 12.90
CA GLY A 97 -3.91 31.73 12.19
C GLY A 97 -4.07 31.60 10.69
N GLU A 98 -3.81 32.69 10.01
CA GLU A 98 -3.83 32.77 8.54
C GLU A 98 -2.48 33.29 8.05
N THR A 99 -2.10 32.97 6.81
CA THR A 99 -0.92 33.59 6.19
C THR A 99 -1.20 35.06 5.88
N ASP A 100 -0.16 35.88 5.79
CA ASP A 100 -0.30 37.33 5.52
C ASP A 100 -1.10 37.62 4.27
N THR A 101 -1.07 36.73 3.29
CA THR A 101 -1.86 36.86 2.04
C THR A 101 -3.31 36.38 2.17
N ASN A 102 -3.76 35.95 3.37
CA ASN A 102 -5.06 35.33 3.64
C ASN A 102 -5.44 34.15 2.72
N THR A 103 -4.46 33.51 2.07
CA THR A 103 -4.68 32.42 1.12
C THR A 103 -4.37 31.05 1.71
N GLY A 104 -3.91 31.01 2.97
CA GLY A 104 -3.61 29.79 3.71
C GLY A 104 -4.02 29.89 5.18
N ASN A 105 -4.41 28.76 5.77
CA ASN A 105 -4.69 28.63 7.19
C ASN A 105 -3.58 27.85 7.88
N LEU A 106 -3.09 28.39 9.00
CA LEU A 106 -2.00 27.87 9.81
C LEU A 106 -2.54 27.27 11.11
N LEU A 107 -2.05 26.09 11.44
CA LEU A 107 -2.25 25.49 12.76
C LEU A 107 -0.86 25.14 13.32
N ALA A 108 -0.55 25.65 14.50
CA ALA A 108 0.68 25.32 15.21
C ALA A 108 0.37 24.37 16.37
N PHE A 109 1.05 23.26 16.38
CA PHE A 109 0.96 22.26 17.43
C PHE A 109 2.29 22.15 18.18
N GLU A 110 2.24 21.66 19.40
CA GLU A 110 3.40 21.18 20.13
C GLU A 110 4.18 20.21 19.25
N PHE A 111 5.50 20.42 19.17
CA PHE A 111 6.38 19.47 18.50
C PHE A 111 6.84 18.42 19.51
N LEU A 112 6.57 17.17 19.22
CA LEU A 112 7.04 16.05 20.04
C LEU A 112 8.44 15.65 19.56
N GLU A 113 9.46 15.98 20.36
CA GLU A 113 10.84 15.59 20.02
C GLU A 113 10.98 14.07 20.04
N ASP A 114 11.82 13.56 19.14
CA ASP A 114 12.13 12.14 18.99
C ASP A 114 10.92 11.20 18.87
N ALA A 115 9.75 11.75 18.49
CA ALA A 115 8.55 10.96 18.32
C ALA A 115 8.63 10.06 17.09
N VAL A 116 8.31 8.78 17.28
CA VAL A 116 8.27 7.76 16.23
C VAL A 116 6.83 7.28 16.04
N SER A 117 6.40 7.12 14.80
CA SER A 117 5.06 6.57 14.54
C SER A 117 5.06 5.05 14.71
N LEU A 118 3.96 4.48 15.21
CA LEU A 118 3.79 3.03 15.25
C LEU A 118 3.89 2.40 13.85
N GLN A 119 3.61 3.15 12.80
CA GLN A 119 3.81 2.69 11.43
C GLN A 119 5.29 2.53 11.08
N THR A 120 6.14 3.44 11.53
CA THR A 120 7.59 3.35 11.34
C THR A 120 8.14 2.15 12.09
N ASP A 121 7.76 1.96 13.36
CA ASP A 121 8.15 0.79 14.15
C ASP A 121 7.71 -0.51 13.48
N TRP A 122 6.45 -0.58 13.02
CA TRP A 122 5.91 -1.72 12.28
C TRP A 122 6.72 -2.09 11.03
N GLN A 123 7.20 -1.09 10.29
CA GLN A 123 7.97 -1.29 9.06
C GLN A 123 9.41 -1.74 9.32
N HIS A 124 9.99 -1.38 10.47
CA HIS A 124 11.37 -1.71 10.82
C HIS A 124 11.50 -3.01 11.62
N THR A 125 10.40 -3.57 12.12
CA THR A 125 10.44 -4.85 12.83
C THR A 125 10.09 -6.01 11.93
N MET A 126 10.78 -7.14 12.15
CA MET A 126 10.48 -8.42 11.50
C MET A 126 9.92 -9.45 12.50
N SER A 127 10.00 -9.14 13.79
CA SER A 127 9.58 -10.04 14.87
C SER A 127 8.06 -10.07 15.01
N ARG A 128 7.49 -11.27 15.12
CA ARG A 128 6.07 -11.47 15.43
C ARG A 128 5.70 -10.91 16.81
N SER A 129 6.59 -11.00 17.80
CA SER A 129 6.39 -10.47 19.14
C SER A 129 6.26 -8.94 19.14
N ASP A 130 7.15 -8.26 18.40
CA ASP A 130 7.14 -6.80 18.32
C ASP A 130 5.91 -6.29 17.58
N HIS A 131 5.51 -6.95 16.48
CA HIS A 131 4.25 -6.67 15.81
C HIS A 131 3.04 -6.78 16.76
N LEU A 132 3.05 -7.82 17.62
CA LEU A 132 1.99 -8.01 18.62
C LEU A 132 1.96 -6.89 19.64
N GLU A 133 3.13 -6.42 20.10
CA GLU A 133 3.25 -5.33 21.07
C GLU A 133 2.76 -4.00 20.49
N ILE A 134 3.16 -3.67 19.27
CA ILE A 134 2.65 -2.49 18.54
C ILE A 134 1.12 -2.52 18.43
N LEU A 135 0.55 -3.69 18.11
CA LEU A 135 -0.91 -3.83 18.05
C LEU A 135 -1.57 -3.68 19.42
N ARG A 136 -0.98 -4.19 20.50
CA ARG A 136 -1.49 -4.02 21.88
C ARG A 136 -1.56 -2.55 22.27
N GLU A 137 -0.51 -1.79 22.00
CA GLU A 137 -0.51 -0.34 22.26
C GLU A 137 -1.62 0.38 21.49
N ALA A 138 -1.73 0.09 20.18
CA ALA A 138 -2.78 0.68 19.34
C ALA A 138 -4.18 0.29 19.84
N MET A 139 -4.40 -0.99 20.23
CA MET A 139 -5.66 -1.47 20.76
C MET A 139 -6.03 -0.82 22.11
N SER A 140 -5.06 -0.61 22.98
CA SER A 140 -5.26 0.11 24.25
C SER A 140 -5.74 1.54 23.99
N MET A 141 -5.09 2.27 23.09
CA MET A 141 -5.51 3.63 22.72
C MET A 141 -6.90 3.64 22.07
N LEU A 142 -7.18 2.73 21.15
CA LEU A 142 -8.50 2.60 20.51
C LEU A 142 -9.60 2.24 21.53
N ALA A 143 -9.30 1.38 22.49
CA ALA A 143 -10.24 1.06 23.55
C ALA A 143 -10.61 2.30 24.38
N GLN A 144 -9.63 3.11 24.75
CA GLN A 144 -9.84 4.37 25.46
C GLN A 144 -10.66 5.36 24.63
N MET A 145 -10.34 5.55 23.36
CA MET A 145 -11.11 6.43 22.45
C MET A 145 -12.57 5.98 22.36
N HIS A 146 -12.80 4.70 22.08
CA HIS A 146 -14.14 4.15 21.94
C HIS A 146 -14.96 4.20 23.24
N ALA A 147 -14.29 4.01 24.39
CA ALA A 147 -14.94 4.15 25.70
C ALA A 147 -15.40 5.58 25.97
N ARG A 148 -14.73 6.57 25.41
CA ARG A 148 -15.06 8.00 25.53
C ARG A 148 -15.90 8.55 24.38
N GLY A 149 -16.34 7.67 23.47
CA GLY A 149 -17.18 8.05 22.33
C GLY A 149 -16.43 8.80 21.23
N VAL A 150 -15.10 8.64 21.13
CA VAL A 150 -14.27 9.24 20.10
C VAL A 150 -13.91 8.19 19.05
N VAL A 151 -14.09 8.52 17.78
CA VAL A 151 -13.77 7.65 16.65
C VAL A 151 -12.91 8.38 15.62
N GLN A 152 -11.87 7.72 15.14
CA GLN A 152 -11.06 8.18 14.02
C GLN A 152 -11.45 7.38 12.76
N ARG A 153 -12.00 8.08 11.74
CA ARG A 153 -12.48 7.45 10.49
C ARG A 153 -11.38 7.08 9.50
N ASP A 154 -10.26 7.78 9.53
CA ASP A 154 -9.08 7.44 8.73
C ASP A 154 -7.99 6.84 9.62
N ILE A 155 -8.35 5.75 10.31
CA ILE A 155 -7.50 5.13 11.32
C ILE A 155 -6.41 4.26 10.69
N HIS A 156 -5.15 4.50 11.07
CA HIS A 156 -4.00 3.70 10.68
C HIS A 156 -2.84 3.90 11.68
N LEU A 157 -1.82 3.03 11.66
CA LEU A 157 -0.69 3.11 12.60
C LEU A 157 0.07 4.44 12.56
N GLY A 158 0.07 5.13 11.42
CA GLY A 158 0.68 6.46 11.31
C GLY A 158 -0.04 7.56 12.08
N ASN A 159 -1.25 7.30 12.64
CA ASN A 159 -1.96 8.23 13.50
C ASN A 159 -1.55 8.11 14.97
N PHE A 160 -0.67 7.17 15.30
CA PHE A 160 -0.16 6.96 16.65
C PHE A 160 1.32 7.32 16.69
N LEU A 161 1.71 8.28 17.53
CA LEU A 161 3.09 8.67 17.77
C LEU A 161 3.51 8.27 19.19
N ARG A 162 4.63 7.58 19.32
CA ARG A 162 5.28 7.32 20.60
C ARG A 162 6.35 8.39 20.84
N ALA A 163 6.25 9.09 21.95
CA ALA A 163 7.26 10.02 22.44
C ALA A 163 7.56 9.67 23.90
N GLY A 164 8.79 9.23 24.18
CA GLY A 164 9.14 8.61 25.46
C GLY A 164 8.23 7.41 25.76
N ASN A 165 7.65 7.37 26.94
CA ASN A 165 6.74 6.29 27.36
C ASN A 165 5.26 6.58 27.06
N GLN A 166 4.95 7.65 26.32
CA GLN A 166 3.58 8.06 26.05
C GLN A 166 3.22 7.87 24.59
N LEU A 167 2.08 7.24 24.35
CA LEU A 167 1.46 7.17 23.03
C LEU A 167 0.49 8.35 22.83
N TYR A 168 0.63 9.03 21.69
CA TYR A 168 -0.21 10.16 21.29
C TYR A 168 -1.02 9.84 20.05
N MET A 169 -2.30 10.26 20.06
CA MET A 169 -3.13 10.23 18.86
C MET A 169 -2.98 11.54 18.09
N ILE A 170 -2.73 11.45 16.77
CA ILE A 170 -2.59 12.61 15.89
C ILE A 170 -3.62 12.59 14.77
N ASP A 171 -3.70 13.69 14.01
CA ASP A 171 -4.58 13.91 12.86
C ASP A 171 -6.07 13.98 13.23
N GLY A 172 -6.46 15.11 13.83
CA GLY A 172 -7.84 15.42 14.23
C GLY A 172 -8.81 15.54 13.05
N GLY A 173 -8.29 15.67 11.80
CA GLY A 173 -9.12 15.98 10.63
C GLY A 173 -10.23 14.97 10.31
N HIS A 174 -10.15 13.75 10.82
CA HIS A 174 -11.14 12.68 10.62
C HIS A 174 -11.67 12.10 11.93
N VAL A 175 -11.53 12.87 13.03
CA VAL A 175 -12.04 12.50 14.34
C VAL A 175 -13.48 13.02 14.51
N GLU A 176 -14.34 12.16 15.01
CA GLU A 176 -15.75 12.43 15.26
C GLU A 176 -16.14 11.99 16.68
N ARG A 177 -17.16 12.64 17.25
CA ARG A 177 -17.76 12.20 18.48
C ARG A 177 -19.00 11.37 18.19
N HIS A 178 -19.07 10.19 18.82
CA HIS A 178 -20.27 9.36 18.77
C HIS A 178 -21.41 10.04 19.52
N ARG A 179 -22.58 10.08 18.91
CA ARG A 179 -23.74 10.86 19.39
C ARG A 179 -24.22 10.43 20.79
N TYR A 180 -24.08 9.15 21.10
CA TYR A 180 -24.70 8.54 22.29
C TYR A 180 -23.67 8.11 23.37
N GLY A 181 -22.51 8.79 23.44
CA GLY A 181 -21.46 8.44 24.40
C GLY A 181 -20.54 7.31 23.89
N PRO A 182 -20.18 6.33 24.71
CA PRO A 182 -19.31 5.23 24.32
C PRO A 182 -19.77 4.52 23.04
N LEU A 183 -18.83 4.09 22.18
CA LEU A 183 -19.19 3.36 20.97
C LEU A 183 -19.93 2.06 21.30
N SER A 184 -20.99 1.76 20.54
CA SER A 184 -21.64 0.46 20.54
C SER A 184 -20.67 -0.66 20.11
N SER A 185 -21.04 -1.93 20.38
CA SER A 185 -20.27 -3.07 19.87
C SER A 185 -20.15 -3.04 18.35
N GLY A 186 -21.24 -2.72 17.66
CA GLY A 186 -21.26 -2.65 16.19
C GLY A 186 -20.32 -1.58 15.63
N ASP A 187 -20.39 -0.35 16.18
CA ASP A 187 -19.53 0.75 15.74
C ASP A 187 -18.07 0.51 16.05
N SER A 188 -17.78 -0.08 17.21
CA SER A 188 -16.44 -0.48 17.62
C SER A 188 -15.85 -1.51 16.67
N ILE A 189 -16.60 -2.57 16.35
CA ILE A 189 -16.18 -3.60 15.40
C ILE A 189 -15.96 -3.01 14.00
N ALA A 190 -16.83 -2.11 13.56
CA ALA A 190 -16.68 -1.45 12.27
C ALA A 190 -15.36 -0.64 12.19
N ASN A 191 -15.05 0.16 13.21
CA ASN A 191 -13.82 0.95 13.23
C ASN A 191 -12.55 0.10 13.41
N LEU A 192 -12.61 -0.97 14.21
CA LEU A 192 -11.52 -1.94 14.30
C LEU A 192 -11.28 -2.66 12.96
N ALA A 193 -12.35 -3.00 12.24
CA ALA A 193 -12.23 -3.59 10.91
C ALA A 193 -11.59 -2.61 9.91
N GLU A 194 -11.89 -1.31 9.96
CA GLU A 194 -11.21 -0.27 9.19
C GLU A 194 -9.71 -0.21 9.53
N PHE A 195 -9.36 -0.30 10.83
CA PHE A 195 -7.99 -0.33 11.29
C PHE A 195 -7.24 -1.58 10.81
N PHE A 196 -7.77 -2.77 11.05
CA PHE A 196 -7.11 -4.02 10.64
C PHE A 196 -7.06 -4.21 9.12
N ALA A 197 -7.98 -3.61 8.36
CA ALA A 197 -7.92 -3.63 6.89
C ALA A 197 -6.71 -2.85 6.30
N GLN A 198 -5.92 -2.15 7.10
CA GLN A 198 -4.67 -1.51 6.70
C GLN A 198 -3.50 -2.51 6.60
N PHE A 199 -3.59 -3.63 7.30
CA PHE A 199 -2.55 -4.63 7.35
C PHE A 199 -2.72 -5.70 6.26
N PHE A 200 -1.62 -6.33 5.90
CA PHE A 200 -1.64 -7.48 5.00
C PHE A 200 -2.34 -8.68 5.65
N PRO A 201 -3.02 -9.53 4.88
CA PRO A 201 -3.75 -10.70 5.41
C PRO A 201 -2.92 -11.62 6.30
N ARG A 202 -1.62 -11.77 6.03
CA ARG A 202 -0.70 -12.60 6.85
C ARG A 202 -0.66 -12.20 8.33
N TYR A 203 -1.04 -10.98 8.67
CA TYR A 203 -1.09 -10.50 10.05
C TYR A 203 -2.44 -10.74 10.75
N ASP A 204 -3.44 -11.28 10.04
CA ASP A 204 -4.77 -11.53 10.62
C ASP A 204 -4.72 -12.53 11.79
N SER A 205 -3.73 -13.43 11.78
CA SER A 205 -3.47 -14.36 12.89
C SER A 205 -3.09 -13.69 14.21
N LEU A 206 -2.78 -12.38 14.22
CA LEU A 206 -2.52 -11.60 15.43
C LEU A 206 -3.82 -11.04 16.05
N ILE A 207 -4.90 -10.91 15.28
CA ILE A 207 -6.15 -10.31 15.73
C ILE A 207 -6.77 -11.06 16.94
N PRO A 208 -6.87 -12.39 16.93
CA PRO A 208 -7.38 -13.14 18.08
C PRO A 208 -6.59 -12.95 19.37
N LEU A 209 -5.31 -12.55 19.26
CA LEU A 209 -4.42 -12.33 20.40
C LEU A 209 -4.58 -10.95 21.04
N VAL A 210 -4.98 -9.93 20.26
CA VAL A 210 -5.09 -8.54 20.74
C VAL A 210 -6.54 -8.10 20.97
N PHE A 211 -7.51 -8.71 20.30
CA PHE A 211 -8.92 -8.33 20.43
C PHE A 211 -9.50 -8.59 21.83
N PRO A 212 -9.18 -9.69 22.54
CA PRO A 212 -9.58 -9.88 23.94
C PRO A 212 -9.07 -8.78 24.87
N GLU A 213 -7.82 -8.31 24.66
CA GLU A 213 -7.23 -7.22 25.44
C GLU A 213 -7.99 -5.89 25.24
N TYR A 214 -8.35 -5.59 23.98
CA TYR A 214 -9.20 -4.45 23.66
C TYR A 214 -10.55 -4.52 24.39
N LEU A 215 -11.20 -5.67 24.39
CA LEU A 215 -12.50 -5.85 25.08
C LEU A 215 -12.36 -5.71 26.59
N LYS A 216 -11.30 -6.29 27.19
CA LYS A 216 -10.97 -6.14 28.60
C LYS A 216 -10.78 -4.67 28.98
N ALA A 217 -10.04 -3.90 28.18
CA ALA A 217 -9.84 -2.46 28.40
C ALA A 217 -11.15 -1.64 28.30
N ARG A 218 -12.18 -2.21 27.67
CA ARG A 218 -13.54 -1.68 27.61
C ARG A 218 -14.50 -2.25 28.69
N SER A 219 -13.99 -2.98 29.68
CA SER A 219 -14.77 -3.69 30.69
C SER A 219 -15.83 -4.64 30.08
N ARG A 220 -15.47 -5.31 28.97
CA ARG A 220 -16.33 -6.26 28.25
C ARG A 220 -15.66 -7.62 28.18
N GLN A 221 -16.48 -8.66 28.26
CA GLN A 221 -15.99 -10.02 28.05
C GLN A 221 -15.93 -10.36 26.54
N ALA A 222 -14.86 -11.05 26.17
CA ALA A 222 -14.72 -11.57 24.80
C ALA A 222 -15.75 -12.67 24.56
N ARG A 223 -16.52 -12.55 23.48
CA ARG A 223 -17.43 -13.58 22.98
C ARG A 223 -16.95 -14.03 21.60
N GLU A 224 -16.95 -15.31 21.36
CA GLU A 224 -16.54 -15.90 20.08
C GLU A 224 -17.31 -15.27 18.88
N SER A 225 -18.60 -14.99 19.08
CA SER A 225 -19.44 -14.31 18.09
C SER A 225 -18.95 -12.90 17.72
N GLU A 226 -18.25 -12.19 18.61
CA GLU A 226 -17.72 -10.86 18.31
C GLU A 226 -16.46 -10.93 17.42
N LEU A 227 -15.62 -11.93 17.64
CA LEU A 227 -14.46 -12.18 16.78
C LEU A 227 -14.91 -12.56 15.35
N ALA A 228 -15.91 -13.45 15.20
CA ALA A 228 -16.49 -13.79 13.91
C ALA A 228 -17.12 -12.58 13.20
N ARG A 229 -17.76 -11.66 13.95
CA ARG A 229 -18.28 -10.40 13.41
C ARG A 229 -17.16 -9.47 12.96
N LEU A 230 -16.05 -9.39 13.70
CA LEU A 230 -14.88 -8.60 13.32
C LEU A 230 -14.26 -9.14 12.04
N ASP A 231 -14.06 -10.44 11.92
CA ASP A 231 -13.53 -11.09 10.72
C ASP A 231 -14.39 -10.81 9.48
N SER A 232 -15.73 -10.96 9.61
CA SER A 232 -16.66 -10.64 8.53
C SER A 232 -16.63 -9.16 8.13
N ALA A 233 -16.49 -8.24 9.10
CA ALA A 233 -16.39 -6.81 8.84
C ALA A 233 -15.05 -6.47 8.18
N LEU A 234 -13.94 -7.05 8.66
CA LEU A 234 -12.60 -6.91 8.12
C LEU A 234 -12.54 -7.33 6.64
N SER A 235 -13.08 -8.52 6.32
CA SER A 235 -13.14 -9.03 4.95
C SER A 235 -13.88 -8.05 4.02
N ARG A 236 -15.01 -7.47 4.47
CA ARG A 236 -15.75 -6.46 3.69
C ARG A 236 -14.95 -5.15 3.53
N CYS A 237 -14.34 -4.64 4.59
CA CYS A 237 -13.52 -3.43 4.54
C CYS A 237 -12.33 -3.61 3.60
N ARG A 238 -11.61 -4.72 3.68
CA ARG A 238 -10.47 -5.04 2.82
C ARG A 238 -10.88 -5.14 1.36
N GLU A 239 -12.02 -5.78 1.05
CA GLU A 239 -12.53 -5.87 -0.31
C GLU A 239 -12.89 -4.51 -0.91
N VAL A 240 -13.54 -3.62 -0.13
CA VAL A 240 -13.86 -2.25 -0.57
C VAL A 240 -12.57 -1.46 -0.85
N ARG A 241 -11.58 -1.54 0.05
CA ARG A 241 -10.28 -0.89 -0.10
C ARG A 241 -9.53 -1.41 -1.33
N LYS A 242 -9.44 -2.73 -1.50
CA LYS A 242 -8.81 -3.38 -2.64
C LYS A 242 -9.43 -2.94 -3.97
N ARG A 243 -10.77 -2.96 -4.08
CA ARG A 243 -11.46 -2.47 -5.29
C ARG A 243 -11.16 -1.00 -5.56
N GLY A 244 -11.16 -0.17 -4.52
CA GLY A 244 -10.80 1.24 -4.61
C GLY A 244 -9.36 1.44 -5.09
N TYR A 245 -8.43 0.68 -4.53
CA TYR A 245 -7.02 0.69 -4.91
C TYR A 245 -6.81 0.26 -6.37
N LEU A 246 -7.33 -0.90 -6.77
CA LEU A 246 -7.18 -1.41 -8.13
C LEU A 246 -7.82 -0.50 -9.20
N ARG A 247 -8.91 0.22 -8.88
CA ARG A 247 -9.46 1.24 -9.79
C ARG A 247 -8.51 2.42 -10.00
N LYS A 248 -7.73 2.82 -8.98
CA LYS A 248 -6.74 3.89 -9.10
C LYS A 248 -5.61 3.53 -10.04
N THR A 249 -5.24 2.26 -10.13
CA THR A 249 -4.16 1.79 -11.01
C THR A 249 -4.50 1.88 -12.51
N LEU A 250 -5.72 2.23 -12.87
CA LEU A 250 -6.20 2.32 -14.25
C LEU A 250 -6.72 3.72 -14.61
N ARG A 251 -6.38 4.73 -13.82
CA ARG A 251 -6.78 6.12 -14.07
C ARG A 251 -5.70 7.09 -13.66
N ASP A 252 -5.73 8.30 -14.21
CA ASP A 252 -4.84 9.38 -13.80
C ASP A 252 -5.07 9.76 -12.32
N CYS A 253 -3.99 9.79 -11.55
CA CYS A 253 -3.99 10.17 -10.13
C CYS A 253 -2.57 10.53 -9.65
N THR A 254 -2.40 10.76 -8.35
CA THR A 254 -1.10 11.11 -7.75
C THR A 254 -0.02 10.06 -7.99
N GLN A 255 -0.38 8.78 -8.06
CA GLN A 255 0.54 7.65 -8.20
C GLN A 255 0.70 7.20 -9.66
N PHE A 256 -0.32 7.35 -10.48
CA PHE A 256 -0.35 6.86 -11.85
C PHE A 256 -0.63 7.98 -12.84
N GLU A 257 0.07 7.95 -13.95
CA GLU A 257 -0.26 8.70 -15.15
C GLU A 257 -0.97 7.78 -16.12
N CYS A 258 -2.12 8.23 -16.64
CA CYS A 258 -2.96 7.40 -17.50
C CYS A 258 -3.38 8.19 -18.73
N GLU A 259 -3.10 7.63 -19.90
CA GLU A 259 -3.51 8.16 -21.18
C GLU A 259 -4.50 7.21 -21.85
N THR A 260 -5.59 7.76 -22.36
CA THR A 260 -6.60 7.01 -23.12
C THR A 260 -6.87 7.74 -24.43
N THR A 261 -6.50 7.14 -25.57
CA THR A 261 -6.81 7.62 -26.91
C THR A 261 -7.62 6.60 -27.67
N PHE A 262 -8.02 6.92 -28.90
CA PHE A 262 -8.65 5.94 -29.80
C PHE A 262 -7.71 4.78 -30.17
N ARG A 263 -6.37 5.04 -30.19
CA ARG A 263 -5.34 4.09 -30.64
C ARG A 263 -4.62 3.38 -29.52
N ARG A 264 -4.58 3.92 -28.28
CA ARG A 264 -3.87 3.29 -27.16
C ARG A 264 -4.56 3.57 -25.83
N PHE A 265 -4.36 2.64 -24.91
CA PHE A 265 -4.47 2.86 -23.47
C PHE A 265 -3.10 2.64 -22.85
N LEU A 266 -2.62 3.60 -22.08
CA LEU A 266 -1.34 3.56 -21.42
C LEU A 266 -1.54 3.93 -19.95
N VAL A 267 -0.85 3.23 -19.06
CA VAL A 267 -0.70 3.62 -17.65
C VAL A 267 0.73 3.38 -17.22
N CYS A 268 1.29 4.35 -16.48
CA CYS A 268 2.65 4.28 -15.93
C CYS A 268 2.66 4.79 -14.49
N VAL A 269 3.55 4.22 -13.67
CA VAL A 269 3.86 4.74 -12.33
C VAL A 269 4.50 6.12 -12.49
N ARG A 270 3.92 7.14 -11.88
CA ARG A 270 4.30 8.55 -12.10
C ARG A 270 5.76 8.83 -11.69
N ASP A 271 6.23 8.23 -10.61
CA ASP A 271 7.59 8.43 -10.11
C ASP A 271 8.67 7.78 -11.03
N SER A 272 8.26 6.86 -11.92
CA SER A 272 9.13 6.25 -12.93
C SER A 272 9.08 7.00 -14.28
N LEU A 273 8.20 7.99 -14.42
CA LEU A 273 8.01 8.69 -15.67
C LEU A 273 9.07 9.78 -15.85
N ASN A 274 9.98 9.56 -16.80
CA ASN A 274 10.98 10.48 -17.26
C ASN A 274 11.05 10.46 -18.80
N ARG A 275 11.94 11.22 -19.42
CA ARG A 275 12.05 11.30 -20.87
C ARG A 275 12.32 9.94 -21.52
N ASP A 276 13.24 9.16 -20.95
CA ASP A 276 13.62 7.86 -21.49
C ASP A 276 12.46 6.86 -21.37
N MET A 277 11.75 6.87 -20.23
CA MET A 277 10.56 6.04 -20.04
C MET A 277 9.46 6.41 -21.05
N MET A 278 9.24 7.68 -21.32
CA MET A 278 8.27 8.12 -22.34
C MET A 278 8.63 7.58 -23.72
N GLU A 279 9.92 7.62 -24.09
CA GLU A 279 10.41 7.07 -25.36
C GLU A 279 10.20 5.55 -25.46
N LEU A 280 10.45 4.81 -24.38
CA LEU A 280 10.14 3.38 -24.30
C LEU A 280 8.64 3.13 -24.47
N LEU A 281 7.80 3.93 -23.81
CA LEU A 281 6.34 3.76 -23.87
C LEU A 281 5.75 4.14 -25.24
N ASP A 282 6.39 5.06 -25.97
CA ASP A 282 5.98 5.43 -27.33
C ASP A 282 6.48 4.42 -28.37
N HIS A 283 7.66 3.83 -28.18
CA HIS A 283 8.31 2.92 -29.12
C HIS A 283 8.79 1.61 -28.47
N PRO A 284 7.91 0.80 -27.84
CA PRO A 284 8.32 -0.36 -27.05
C PRO A 284 9.04 -1.44 -27.89
N ASP A 285 8.65 -1.65 -29.13
CA ASP A 285 9.31 -2.62 -30.02
C ASP A 285 10.76 -2.21 -30.38
N TYR A 286 11.01 -0.90 -30.55
CA TYR A 286 12.36 -0.38 -30.78
C TYR A 286 13.32 -0.75 -29.65
N TRP A 287 12.88 -0.61 -28.40
CA TRP A 287 13.66 -0.96 -27.22
C TRP A 287 13.78 -2.46 -27.03
N MET A 288 12.73 -3.22 -27.36
CA MET A 288 12.77 -4.68 -27.31
C MET A 288 13.73 -5.29 -28.33
N ASP A 289 13.91 -4.68 -29.50
CA ASP A 289 14.84 -5.17 -30.52
C ASP A 289 16.31 -4.96 -30.14
N ARG A 290 16.58 -4.00 -29.23
CA ARG A 290 17.92 -3.64 -28.72
C ARG A 290 18.25 -4.26 -27.36
N GLY A 291 17.26 -4.75 -26.64
CA GLY A 291 17.43 -5.33 -25.32
C GLY A 291 17.90 -6.79 -25.36
N GLU A 292 18.22 -7.31 -24.18
CA GLU A 292 18.60 -8.70 -23.97
C GLU A 292 17.35 -9.60 -24.02
N ALA A 293 17.30 -10.50 -24.99
CA ALA A 293 16.18 -11.43 -25.13
C ALA A 293 16.20 -12.51 -24.06
N LEU A 294 15.30 -12.41 -23.06
CA LEU A 294 15.14 -13.43 -22.03
C LEU A 294 14.30 -14.62 -22.54
N LYS A 295 13.29 -14.34 -23.38
CA LYS A 295 12.44 -15.38 -23.98
C LYS A 295 11.85 -14.93 -25.31
N ARG A 296 12.04 -15.76 -26.33
CA ARG A 296 11.33 -15.62 -27.62
C ARG A 296 10.37 -16.79 -27.78
N GLY A 297 9.06 -16.53 -27.73
CA GLY A 297 8.04 -17.58 -27.81
C GLY A 297 6.79 -17.16 -28.59
N GLY A 298 6.00 -18.14 -29.02
CA GLY A 298 4.80 -17.89 -29.84
C GLY A 298 3.69 -17.10 -29.12
N SER A 299 3.62 -17.10 -27.78
CA SER A 299 2.56 -16.43 -27.02
C SER A 299 2.99 -15.12 -26.38
N ALA A 300 4.28 -14.94 -26.12
CA ALA A 300 4.86 -13.71 -25.58
C ALA A 300 6.36 -13.64 -25.91
N THR A 301 6.86 -12.43 -26.08
CA THR A 301 8.29 -12.10 -26.18
C THR A 301 8.67 -11.32 -24.94
N ILE A 302 9.76 -11.68 -24.27
CA ILE A 302 10.23 -11.06 -23.02
C ILE A 302 11.66 -10.59 -23.23
N VAL A 303 11.91 -9.32 -22.99
CA VAL A 303 13.22 -8.68 -23.22
C VAL A 303 13.55 -7.84 -21.99
N ARG A 304 14.80 -7.94 -21.55
CA ARG A 304 15.37 -7.04 -20.54
C ARG A 304 15.91 -5.79 -21.25
N VAL A 305 15.54 -4.63 -20.73
CA VAL A 305 15.90 -3.33 -21.26
C VAL A 305 16.54 -2.50 -20.15
N GLN A 306 17.76 -2.03 -20.40
CA GLN A 306 18.42 -1.05 -19.54
C GLN A 306 18.04 0.35 -20.00
N LEU A 307 17.46 1.16 -19.12
CA LEU A 307 16.95 2.49 -19.42
C LEU A 307 17.46 3.49 -18.38
N GLY A 308 18.64 4.09 -18.62
CA GLY A 308 19.34 4.88 -17.62
C GLY A 308 19.65 4.05 -16.38
N HIS A 309 19.10 4.43 -15.24
CA HIS A 309 19.25 3.67 -13.98
C HIS A 309 18.17 2.60 -13.79
N HIS A 310 17.18 2.50 -14.68
CA HIS A 310 16.15 1.49 -14.62
C HIS A 310 16.55 0.20 -15.33
N ASP A 311 16.43 -0.91 -14.65
CA ASP A 311 16.57 -2.25 -15.20
C ASP A 311 15.18 -2.88 -15.33
N LEU A 312 14.70 -3.03 -16.55
CA LEU A 312 13.30 -3.33 -16.84
C LEU A 312 13.14 -4.62 -17.63
N VAL A 313 11.98 -5.23 -17.47
CA VAL A 313 11.52 -6.32 -18.32
C VAL A 313 10.29 -5.85 -19.10
N VAL A 314 10.39 -5.89 -20.42
CA VAL A 314 9.27 -5.62 -21.33
C VAL A 314 8.73 -6.95 -21.86
N LYS A 315 7.48 -7.25 -21.49
CA LYS A 315 6.76 -8.44 -21.95
C LYS A 315 5.70 -8.05 -22.96
N ARG A 316 5.96 -8.35 -24.25
CA ARG A 316 5.00 -8.20 -25.33
C ARG A 316 4.14 -9.45 -25.46
N TYR A 317 2.82 -9.30 -25.46
CA TYR A 317 1.88 -10.37 -25.71
C TYR A 317 1.53 -10.47 -27.19
N ASN A 318 1.95 -11.58 -27.81
CA ASN A 318 1.79 -11.80 -29.24
C ASN A 318 0.34 -12.18 -29.60
N LEU A 319 -0.15 -11.66 -30.71
CA LEU A 319 -1.48 -11.96 -31.23
C LEU A 319 -1.39 -13.19 -32.13
N LYS A 320 -2.04 -14.28 -31.76
CA LYS A 320 -2.14 -15.48 -32.58
C LYS A 320 -3.36 -15.37 -33.52
N GLY A 321 -3.14 -15.21 -34.84
CA GLY A 321 -4.15 -15.32 -35.89
C GLY A 321 -5.41 -14.40 -35.82
N PRO A 322 -6.13 -14.20 -36.91
CA PRO A 322 -7.26 -13.27 -36.96
C PRO A 322 -8.48 -13.74 -36.18
N LEU A 323 -8.82 -15.04 -36.17
CA LEU A 323 -9.93 -15.60 -35.38
C LEU A 323 -9.69 -15.49 -33.86
N HIS A 324 -8.45 -15.58 -33.42
CA HIS A 324 -8.08 -15.42 -32.02
C HIS A 324 -8.15 -13.95 -31.58
N ARG A 325 -7.93 -13.00 -32.51
CA ARG A 325 -8.13 -11.56 -32.32
C ARG A 325 -9.58 -11.24 -32.01
N LEU A 326 -10.53 -11.81 -32.77
CA LEU A 326 -11.95 -11.52 -32.62
C LEU A 326 -12.52 -12.01 -31.28
N LYS A 327 -12.17 -13.22 -30.83
CA LYS A 327 -12.60 -13.78 -29.54
C LYS A 327 -12.03 -13.02 -28.31
N ARG A 328 -10.87 -12.36 -28.45
CA ARG A 328 -10.22 -11.61 -27.37
C ARG A 328 -10.40 -10.09 -27.46
N ALA A 329 -11.03 -9.57 -28.50
CA ALA A 329 -11.22 -8.15 -28.72
C ALA A 329 -12.03 -7.45 -27.63
N LEU A 330 -12.95 -8.16 -27.00
CA LEU A 330 -13.90 -7.58 -26.02
C LEU A 330 -13.51 -7.78 -24.55
N GLY A 331 -12.50 -8.61 -24.24
CA GLY A 331 -12.07 -8.86 -22.85
C GLY A 331 -10.79 -8.08 -22.45
N PRO A 332 -10.39 -8.03 -21.17
CA PRO A 332 -9.13 -7.43 -20.75
C PRO A 332 -7.92 -8.16 -21.38
N SER A 333 -6.93 -7.40 -21.89
CA SER A 333 -5.70 -7.98 -22.44
C SER A 333 -4.93 -8.77 -21.38
N ARG A 334 -3.97 -9.62 -21.81
CA ARG A 334 -3.06 -10.30 -20.88
C ARG A 334 -2.20 -9.28 -20.13
N ALA A 335 -1.77 -8.20 -20.77
CA ALA A 335 -1.02 -7.12 -20.14
C ALA A 335 -1.84 -6.46 -19.03
N ARG A 336 -3.11 -6.13 -19.28
CA ARG A 336 -4.01 -5.57 -18.26
C ARG A 336 -4.22 -6.52 -17.09
N ARG A 337 -4.34 -7.83 -17.34
CA ARG A 337 -4.44 -8.82 -16.27
C ARG A 337 -3.16 -8.88 -15.45
N SER A 338 -1.97 -8.90 -16.09
CA SER A 338 -0.69 -8.83 -15.37
C SER A 338 -0.57 -7.57 -14.54
N TRP A 339 -0.92 -6.40 -15.10
CA TRP A 339 -0.93 -5.13 -14.39
C TRP A 339 -1.82 -5.14 -13.14
N VAL A 340 -3.09 -5.52 -13.31
CA VAL A 340 -4.04 -5.55 -12.19
C VAL A 340 -3.65 -6.60 -11.15
N ASN A 341 -3.13 -7.76 -11.57
CA ASN A 341 -2.69 -8.81 -10.66
C ASN A 341 -1.42 -8.39 -9.90
N ALA A 342 -0.45 -7.73 -10.55
CA ALA A 342 0.74 -7.23 -9.87
C ALA A 342 0.37 -6.22 -8.76
N TRP A 343 -0.51 -5.26 -9.07
CA TRP A 343 -1.00 -4.32 -8.05
C TRP A 343 -1.90 -4.97 -6.99
N ARG A 344 -2.57 -6.09 -7.32
CA ARG A 344 -3.28 -6.90 -6.32
C ARG A 344 -2.30 -7.58 -5.37
N MET A 345 -1.21 -8.15 -5.87
CA MET A 345 -0.15 -8.73 -5.03
C MET A 345 0.47 -7.67 -4.12
N GLU A 346 0.79 -6.49 -4.66
CA GLU A 346 1.28 -5.34 -3.88
C GLU A 346 0.31 -4.97 -2.73
N PHE A 347 -0.99 -4.85 -3.04
CA PHE A 347 -2.03 -4.55 -2.03
C PHE A 347 -2.11 -5.61 -0.91
N LEU A 348 -1.86 -6.87 -1.25
CA LEU A 348 -1.91 -8.00 -0.32
C LEU A 348 -0.57 -8.28 0.37
N GLY A 349 0.49 -7.56 -0.03
CA GLY A 349 1.85 -7.77 0.47
C GLY A 349 2.48 -9.08 0.00
N ILE A 350 2.01 -9.65 -1.11
CA ILE A 350 2.54 -10.87 -1.70
C ILE A 350 3.66 -10.52 -2.68
N PRO A 351 4.90 -11.00 -2.47
CA PRO A 351 6.01 -10.67 -3.35
C PRO A 351 5.78 -11.10 -4.80
N SER A 352 5.78 -10.14 -5.71
CA SER A 352 5.64 -10.36 -7.16
C SER A 352 6.45 -9.33 -7.94
N VAL A 353 6.57 -9.51 -9.26
CA VAL A 353 7.21 -8.52 -10.12
C VAL A 353 6.58 -7.14 -9.91
N LYS A 354 7.43 -6.13 -9.73
CA LYS A 354 6.97 -4.75 -9.51
C LYS A 354 6.55 -4.11 -10.83
N PRO A 355 5.29 -3.73 -10.99
CA PRO A 355 4.77 -3.17 -12.23
C PRO A 355 5.18 -1.70 -12.40
N ILE A 356 5.65 -1.34 -13.59
CA ILE A 356 6.08 0.02 -13.94
C ILE A 356 5.12 0.65 -14.94
N ALA A 357 4.78 -0.07 -16.02
CA ALA A 357 3.84 0.44 -17.01
C ALA A 357 3.06 -0.68 -17.72
N MET A 358 1.97 -0.29 -18.37
CA MET A 358 1.21 -1.15 -19.24
C MET A 358 0.69 -0.37 -20.44
N ILE A 359 0.83 -0.96 -21.63
CA ILE A 359 0.38 -0.40 -22.90
C ILE A 359 -0.57 -1.39 -23.55
N GLU A 360 -1.72 -0.92 -24.00
CA GLU A 360 -2.63 -1.64 -24.89
C GLU A 360 -2.80 -0.83 -26.17
N GLU A 361 -2.28 -1.31 -27.28
CA GLU A 361 -2.68 -0.80 -28.60
C GLU A 361 -4.12 -1.18 -28.87
N LYS A 362 -4.85 -0.30 -29.48
CA LYS A 362 -6.26 -0.53 -29.84
C LYS A 362 -6.67 0.26 -31.07
N LEU A 363 -7.75 -0.14 -31.71
CA LEU A 363 -8.45 0.63 -32.73
C LEU A 363 -9.92 0.71 -32.31
N GLY A 364 -10.27 1.77 -31.60
CA GLY A 364 -11.56 1.88 -30.91
C GLY A 364 -11.73 0.77 -29.87
N PRO A 365 -12.77 -0.10 -30.00
CA PRO A 365 -13.01 -1.20 -29.10
C PRO A 365 -12.08 -2.42 -29.35
N PHE A 366 -11.45 -2.49 -30.52
CA PHE A 366 -10.61 -3.63 -30.91
C PHE A 366 -9.19 -3.49 -30.36
N ARG A 367 -8.70 -4.55 -29.71
CA ARG A 367 -7.38 -4.58 -29.08
C ARG A 367 -6.31 -5.11 -30.03
N GLY A 368 -5.19 -4.41 -30.01
CA GLY A 368 -3.95 -4.76 -30.70
C GLY A 368 -2.94 -5.49 -29.81
N ARG A 369 -1.67 -5.20 -30.03
CA ARG A 369 -0.56 -5.64 -29.19
C ARG A 369 -0.71 -5.04 -27.79
N ALA A 370 -0.15 -5.74 -26.82
CA ALA A 370 -0.15 -5.24 -25.47
C ALA A 370 1.19 -5.57 -24.78
N TYR A 371 1.68 -4.62 -23.99
CA TYR A 371 2.96 -4.71 -23.30
C TYR A 371 2.76 -4.52 -21.81
N PHE A 372 3.48 -5.30 -21.05
CA PHE A 372 3.60 -5.15 -19.60
C PHE A 372 5.07 -4.89 -19.27
N VAL A 373 5.35 -3.79 -18.60
CA VAL A 373 6.69 -3.38 -18.18
C VAL A 373 6.77 -3.52 -16.66
N SER A 374 7.80 -4.23 -16.20
CA SER A 374 8.09 -4.43 -14.78
C SER A 374 9.57 -4.19 -14.50
N GLU A 375 9.94 -4.01 -13.24
CA GLU A 375 11.33 -4.06 -12.82
C GLU A 375 11.91 -5.46 -13.10
N TYR A 376 13.18 -5.51 -13.44
CA TYR A 376 13.92 -6.77 -13.57
C TYR A 376 14.20 -7.34 -12.18
N VAL A 377 13.92 -8.61 -11.99
CA VAL A 377 14.21 -9.33 -10.75
C VAL A 377 15.51 -10.13 -10.99
N ALA A 378 16.58 -9.68 -10.33
CA ALA A 378 17.85 -10.42 -10.37
C ALA A 378 17.75 -11.70 -9.54
N GLY A 379 18.23 -12.81 -10.10
CA GLY A 379 18.20 -14.12 -9.45
C GLY A 379 18.08 -15.28 -10.44
N ARG A 380 17.85 -16.45 -9.92
CA ARG A 380 17.53 -17.67 -10.67
C ARG A 380 16.16 -18.18 -10.26
N ASP A 381 15.49 -18.89 -11.14
CA ASP A 381 14.23 -19.53 -10.77
C ASP A 381 14.41 -20.62 -9.70
N ALA A 382 13.32 -20.95 -9.02
CA ALA A 382 13.35 -21.93 -7.92
C ALA A 382 13.79 -23.32 -8.37
N LEU A 383 13.47 -23.74 -9.61
CA LEU A 383 13.87 -25.04 -10.14
C LEU A 383 15.40 -25.15 -10.30
N ALA A 384 16.06 -24.04 -10.67
CA ALA A 384 17.50 -23.95 -10.82
C ALA A 384 18.24 -23.71 -9.50
N THR A 385 17.56 -23.11 -8.52
CA THR A 385 18.17 -22.66 -7.26
C THR A 385 18.08 -23.71 -6.17
N ILE A 386 16.92 -24.37 -5.99
CA ILE A 386 16.69 -25.34 -4.92
C ILE A 386 17.42 -26.64 -5.25
N LYS A 387 18.33 -27.02 -4.37
CA LYS A 387 19.14 -28.26 -4.47
C LYS A 387 18.70 -29.27 -3.42
N THR A 388 18.99 -30.53 -3.67
CA THR A 388 18.75 -31.60 -2.72
C THR A 388 19.56 -31.38 -1.43
N SER A 389 18.86 -31.32 -0.30
CA SER A 389 19.40 -31.21 1.05
C SER A 389 18.68 -32.20 1.96
N HIS A 390 19.32 -32.66 3.02
CA HIS A 390 18.71 -33.58 3.99
C HIS A 390 17.60 -32.93 4.84
N GLN A 391 17.54 -31.59 4.84
CA GLN A 391 16.48 -30.81 5.51
C GLN A 391 15.96 -29.74 4.56
N PRO A 392 14.66 -29.34 4.72
CA PRO A 392 14.12 -28.18 4.01
C PRO A 392 14.99 -26.94 4.30
N ASP A 393 15.45 -26.28 3.26
CA ASP A 393 16.20 -25.05 3.41
C ASP A 393 15.26 -23.82 3.56
N ASP A 394 15.83 -22.68 3.96
CA ASP A 394 15.07 -21.45 4.13
C ASP A 394 14.34 -21.02 2.85
N GLN A 395 14.85 -21.44 1.69
CA GLN A 395 14.26 -21.12 0.39
C GLN A 395 12.96 -21.90 0.14
N MET A 396 12.92 -23.18 0.54
CA MET A 396 11.71 -24.00 0.46
C MET A 396 10.64 -23.49 1.44
N ALA A 397 11.04 -23.12 2.66
CA ALA A 397 10.16 -22.51 3.65
C ALA A 397 9.59 -21.17 3.16
N ALA A 398 10.42 -20.33 2.52
CA ALA A 398 9.99 -19.05 1.95
C ALA A 398 8.99 -19.24 0.78
N ILE A 399 9.19 -20.23 -0.09
CA ILE A 399 8.20 -20.55 -1.14
C ILE A 399 6.91 -21.08 -0.51
N SER A 400 6.98 -21.97 0.49
CA SER A 400 5.80 -22.47 1.18
C SER A 400 5.00 -21.34 1.82
N SER A 401 5.67 -20.40 2.49
CA SER A 401 5.03 -19.18 3.04
C SER A 401 4.35 -18.35 1.97
N LEU A 402 5.00 -18.19 0.80
CA LEU A 402 4.42 -17.46 -0.33
C LEU A 402 3.17 -18.16 -0.89
N LEU A 403 3.17 -19.49 -0.96
CA LEU A 403 2.00 -20.29 -1.38
C LEU A 403 0.88 -20.21 -0.34
N GLN A 404 1.23 -20.14 0.96
CA GLN A 404 0.26 -19.89 2.03
C GLN A 404 -0.40 -18.52 1.87
N ASP A 405 0.37 -17.45 1.61
CA ASP A 405 -0.16 -16.10 1.37
C ASP A 405 -1.16 -16.08 0.19
N LEU A 406 -0.87 -16.84 -0.89
CA LEU A 406 -1.80 -17.01 -2.02
C LEU A 406 -3.08 -17.74 -1.60
N SER A 407 -2.94 -18.80 -0.80
CA SER A 407 -4.06 -19.59 -0.28
C SER A 407 -4.98 -18.76 0.60
N ASP A 408 -4.42 -18.04 1.57
CA ASP A 408 -5.15 -17.19 2.50
C ASP A 408 -5.92 -16.07 1.76
N SER A 409 -5.33 -15.60 0.65
CA SER A 409 -5.94 -14.59 -0.22
C SER A 409 -6.91 -15.18 -1.27
N ARG A 410 -7.10 -16.49 -1.32
CA ARG A 410 -7.87 -17.23 -2.32
C ARG A 410 -7.47 -16.91 -3.77
N ILE A 411 -6.17 -16.88 -4.01
CA ILE A 411 -5.62 -16.59 -5.34
C ILE A 411 -4.99 -17.85 -5.92
N SER A 412 -5.43 -18.24 -7.11
CA SER A 412 -4.75 -19.25 -7.92
C SER A 412 -3.83 -18.59 -8.94
N HIS A 413 -2.67 -19.21 -9.21
CA HIS A 413 -1.70 -18.73 -10.19
C HIS A 413 -2.12 -19.07 -11.63
N GLY A 414 -2.70 -20.24 -11.85
CA GLY A 414 -3.15 -20.72 -13.15
C GLY A 414 -2.04 -21.30 -14.05
N ASP A 415 -0.77 -21.09 -13.71
CA ASP A 415 0.42 -21.71 -14.31
C ASP A 415 1.54 -21.83 -13.27
N MET A 416 1.26 -22.47 -12.12
CA MET A 416 2.17 -22.55 -10.98
C MET A 416 3.30 -23.54 -11.25
N LYS A 417 4.40 -23.05 -11.81
CA LYS A 417 5.63 -23.79 -12.07
C LYS A 417 6.76 -23.23 -11.22
N ALA A 418 7.70 -24.07 -10.81
CA ALA A 418 8.88 -23.64 -10.07
C ALA A 418 9.69 -22.56 -10.81
N THR A 419 9.68 -22.58 -12.15
CA THR A 419 10.31 -21.55 -12.99
C THR A 419 9.58 -20.19 -12.97
N ASN A 420 8.38 -20.12 -12.39
CA ASN A 420 7.65 -18.87 -12.21
C ASN A 420 7.85 -18.26 -10.81
N PHE A 421 8.76 -18.80 -10.02
CA PHE A 421 9.23 -18.24 -8.75
C PHE A 421 10.71 -17.88 -8.90
N MET A 422 11.01 -16.57 -8.93
CA MET A 422 12.38 -16.06 -9.00
C MET A 422 12.93 -15.91 -7.58
N MET A 423 14.03 -16.58 -7.29
CA MET A 423 14.73 -16.47 -6.00
C MET A 423 15.63 -15.25 -6.03
N SER A 424 15.16 -14.15 -5.42
CA SER A 424 15.90 -12.90 -5.28
C SER A 424 16.65 -12.83 -3.95
N ALA A 425 17.47 -11.79 -3.76
CA ALA A 425 18.17 -11.53 -2.50
C ALA A 425 17.21 -11.31 -1.31
N THR A 426 15.97 -10.90 -1.56
CA THR A 426 14.94 -10.65 -0.53
C THR A 426 13.93 -11.78 -0.39
N GLY A 427 14.12 -12.89 -1.09
CA GLY A 427 13.22 -14.04 -1.09
C GLY A 427 12.55 -14.32 -2.44
N PRO A 428 11.60 -15.26 -2.49
CA PRO A 428 10.91 -15.65 -3.72
C PRO A 428 9.96 -14.55 -4.22
N VAL A 429 9.97 -14.32 -5.53
CA VAL A 429 9.14 -13.34 -6.24
C VAL A 429 8.32 -14.06 -7.31
N ILE A 430 7.00 -13.88 -7.31
CA ILE A 430 6.11 -14.49 -8.30
C ILE A 430 6.23 -13.77 -9.64
N MET A 431 6.39 -14.59 -10.70
CA MET A 431 6.44 -14.16 -12.09
C MET A 431 5.16 -14.58 -12.83
N ASP A 432 4.98 -14.07 -14.05
CA ASP A 432 3.93 -14.47 -15.01
C ASP A 432 2.49 -14.43 -14.47
N LEU A 433 2.03 -13.25 -14.09
CA LEU A 433 0.78 -13.00 -13.39
C LEU A 433 -0.50 -13.02 -14.25
N ASP A 434 -0.41 -13.24 -15.57
CA ASP A 434 -1.53 -13.03 -16.49
C ASP A 434 -2.66 -14.07 -16.41
N ALA A 435 -2.35 -15.25 -15.87
CA ALA A 435 -3.30 -16.34 -15.64
C ALA A 435 -3.92 -16.32 -14.23
N MET A 436 -3.35 -15.52 -13.31
CA MET A 436 -3.80 -15.46 -11.92
C MET A 436 -5.25 -15.03 -11.78
N ARG A 437 -5.92 -15.61 -10.81
CA ARG A 437 -7.33 -15.31 -10.48
C ARG A 437 -7.54 -15.29 -8.97
N GLU A 438 -8.29 -14.30 -8.53
CA GLU A 438 -8.88 -14.25 -7.21
C GLU A 438 -10.26 -14.91 -7.24
N HIS A 439 -10.56 -15.77 -6.30
CA HIS A 439 -11.80 -16.54 -6.22
C HIS A 439 -12.69 -15.99 -5.09
N ARG A 440 -13.98 -15.86 -5.40
CA ARG A 440 -14.99 -15.41 -4.42
C ARG A 440 -15.42 -16.50 -3.48
N ASP A 441 -15.55 -17.72 -4.00
CA ASP A 441 -15.99 -18.90 -3.26
C ASP A 441 -14.83 -19.88 -3.02
N ALA A 442 -14.91 -20.60 -1.90
CA ALA A 442 -13.90 -21.55 -1.50
C ALA A 442 -13.81 -22.78 -2.42
N ILE A 443 -14.93 -23.20 -3.03
CA ILE A 443 -14.98 -24.42 -3.85
C ILE A 443 -14.21 -24.22 -5.16
N SER A 444 -14.48 -23.10 -5.86
CA SER A 444 -13.76 -22.75 -7.10
C SER A 444 -12.28 -22.52 -6.82
N PHE A 445 -11.96 -21.88 -5.67
CA PHE A 445 -10.57 -21.68 -5.24
C PHE A 445 -9.86 -23.02 -5.03
N ARG A 446 -10.35 -23.90 -4.14
CA ARG A 446 -9.72 -25.19 -3.84
C ARG A 446 -9.47 -26.01 -5.11
N ARG A 447 -10.44 -26.06 -6.02
CA ARG A 447 -10.29 -26.77 -7.30
C ARG A 447 -9.17 -26.18 -8.16
N ALA A 448 -9.04 -24.87 -8.23
CA ALA A 448 -8.01 -24.21 -9.01
C ALA A 448 -6.64 -24.35 -8.34
N PHE A 449 -6.56 -24.15 -7.02
CA PHE A 449 -5.33 -24.18 -6.27
C PHE A 449 -4.73 -25.58 -6.18
N ARG A 450 -5.55 -26.65 -6.04
CA ARG A 450 -5.08 -28.03 -6.15
C ARG A 450 -4.42 -28.33 -7.50
N ARG A 451 -4.96 -27.78 -8.60
CA ARG A 451 -4.32 -27.92 -9.93
C ARG A 451 -2.96 -27.18 -9.97
N ASP A 452 -2.91 -26.05 -9.33
CA ASP A 452 -1.68 -25.27 -9.23
C ASP A 452 -0.62 -26.01 -8.40
N LEU A 453 -0.98 -26.54 -7.22
CA LEU A 453 -0.09 -27.35 -6.39
C LEU A 453 0.40 -28.60 -7.12
N LYS A 454 -0.52 -29.34 -7.78
CA LYS A 454 -0.13 -30.50 -8.61
C LYS A 454 0.91 -30.11 -9.64
N ARG A 455 0.69 -28.99 -10.35
CA ARG A 455 1.63 -28.49 -11.37
C ARG A 455 2.98 -28.06 -10.78
N PHE A 456 2.96 -27.48 -9.60
CA PHE A 456 4.18 -27.13 -8.86
C PHE A 456 4.95 -28.40 -8.47
N MET A 457 4.25 -29.41 -7.94
CA MET A 457 4.85 -30.68 -7.55
C MET A 457 5.40 -31.50 -8.74
N GLU A 458 4.84 -31.35 -9.93
CA GLU A 458 5.35 -32.00 -11.16
C GLU A 458 6.79 -31.55 -11.50
N ASN A 459 7.24 -30.36 -11.07
CA ASN A 459 8.62 -29.90 -11.30
C ASN A 459 9.66 -30.68 -10.46
N TRP A 460 9.23 -31.36 -9.40
CA TRP A 460 10.08 -32.09 -8.46
C TRP A 460 10.00 -33.61 -8.65
N ARG A 461 9.32 -34.08 -9.72
CA ARG A 461 9.05 -35.50 -9.95
C ARG A 461 10.34 -36.35 -9.98
N ASP A 462 11.38 -35.78 -10.63
CA ASP A 462 12.68 -36.46 -10.78
C ASP A 462 13.62 -36.24 -9.58
N ARG A 463 13.13 -35.60 -8.51
CA ARG A 463 13.84 -35.27 -7.26
C ARG A 463 12.97 -35.66 -6.05
N PRO A 464 12.87 -37.00 -5.73
CA PRO A 464 11.89 -37.50 -4.76
C PRO A 464 12.09 -36.95 -3.33
N GLU A 465 13.32 -36.65 -2.93
CA GLU A 465 13.62 -36.05 -1.63
C GLU A 465 13.02 -34.67 -1.50
N LEU A 466 13.23 -33.78 -2.49
CA LEU A 466 12.64 -32.44 -2.53
C LEU A 466 11.12 -32.52 -2.62
N ALA A 467 10.58 -33.45 -3.41
CA ALA A 467 9.15 -33.65 -3.50
C ALA A 467 8.54 -34.04 -2.13
N ASN A 468 9.20 -34.86 -1.34
CA ASN A 468 8.75 -35.26 0.00
C ASN A 468 8.82 -34.09 0.99
N GLN A 469 9.90 -33.31 0.94
CA GLN A 469 10.05 -32.11 1.76
C GLN A 469 8.95 -31.08 1.47
N PHE A 470 8.68 -30.78 0.18
CA PHE A 470 7.58 -29.90 -0.20
C PHE A 470 6.21 -30.46 0.21
N ARG A 471 5.95 -31.79 0.11
CA ARG A 471 4.70 -32.37 0.61
C ARG A 471 4.51 -32.12 2.09
N GLY A 472 5.57 -32.23 2.89
CA GLY A 472 5.51 -31.91 4.32
C GLY A 472 5.19 -30.44 4.58
N LEU A 473 5.87 -29.53 3.88
CA LEU A 473 5.66 -28.09 4.03
C LEU A 473 4.31 -27.59 3.51
N LEU A 474 3.70 -28.30 2.56
CA LEU A 474 2.45 -27.91 1.90
C LEU A 474 1.24 -28.75 2.36
N ALA A 475 1.40 -29.60 3.39
CA ALA A 475 0.35 -30.50 3.85
C ALA A 475 -0.95 -29.78 4.21
N ASP A 476 -0.85 -28.64 4.87
CA ASP A 476 -2.00 -27.81 5.28
C ASP A 476 -2.69 -27.11 4.11
N LEU A 477 -2.02 -26.98 2.96
CA LEU A 477 -2.56 -26.31 1.76
C LEU A 477 -3.34 -27.25 0.83
N ASP A 478 -3.15 -28.55 0.94
CA ASP A 478 -3.81 -29.57 0.11
C ASP A 478 -5.13 -30.09 0.74
N ALA A 479 -5.39 -29.72 2.00
CA ALA A 479 -6.63 -30.02 2.72
C ALA A 479 -7.74 -29.03 2.34
#